data_2f616a9c42aa92f0e66a93d4e3875c24
#
_entry.id   2f616a9c42aa92f0e66a93d4e3875c24
#
_cell.length_a   1.000
_cell.length_b   1.000
_cell.length_c   1.000
_cell.angle_alpha   90.00
_cell.angle_beta   90.00
_cell.angle_gamma   90.00
#
_symmetry.space_group_name_H-M   'P 1'
#
loop_
_entity.id
_entity.type
_entity.pdbx_description
1 polymer ?
#
loop_
_entity_poly.entity_id
_entity_poly.type
_entity_poly.pdbx_seq_one_letter_code
_entity_poly.pdbx_strand_id
1 'polypeptide(L)'
;IESINVLKGAAATALYGARAKDGAVIITTKKGSKNQQTSVSINSTMRFESVLRLPDFQNSYAQGVPTTGAYSYGYQNGWGPKIEGQTVKNFLGQDVQLRAYKNNVKDFYQTGHTYINSVAVSGGDDKNDFRLGLTAHNQTGVIPNNEYDKYNVSFNGGRKFNDKLEARISFSYAHTTSQGRPAQGSNDVNVLVNQINAIPRTTDINWLKNNWYAQDGTTVTQASVDEAGKTGNLYWTVNKNKNTGTVDRMFGSAVISYKPVKGLTITNNLGTDFFEEQRRQIYAWGTVGLPDGQFNTNN
;
A
#
# COMPACT_ATOMS: atom_id res chain seq x y z
N ILE A 1 9.08 15.95 11.32
CA ILE A 1 10.50 16.21 10.95
C ILE A 1 10.77 17.67 11.15
N GLU A 2 11.92 18.00 11.75
CA GLU A 2 12.44 19.36 11.91
C GLU A 2 13.47 19.64 10.82
N SER A 3 14.43 18.72 10.62
CA SER A 3 15.44 18.84 9.57
C SER A 3 15.82 17.48 8.99
N ILE A 4 16.32 17.50 7.76
CA ILE A 4 16.91 16.35 7.08
C ILE A 4 18.28 16.80 6.59
N ASN A 5 19.33 16.09 7.02
CA ASN A 5 20.71 16.32 6.58
C ASN A 5 21.21 15.08 5.86
N VAL A 6 21.74 15.27 4.65
CA VAL A 6 22.32 14.19 3.84
C VAL A 6 23.85 14.31 3.91
N LEU A 7 24.47 13.32 4.51
CA LEU A 7 25.93 13.19 4.55
C LEU A 7 26.38 12.26 3.43
N LYS A 8 27.36 12.69 2.65
CA LYS A 8 27.90 11.92 1.51
C LYS A 8 29.22 11.26 1.90
N GLY A 9 29.39 10.00 1.47
CA GLY A 9 30.67 9.27 1.45
C GLY A 9 31.49 9.38 2.74
N ALA A 10 32.70 9.89 2.63
CA ALA A 10 33.70 9.91 3.70
C ALA A 10 33.24 10.65 4.98
N ALA A 11 32.45 11.73 4.86
CA ALA A 11 31.94 12.45 6.02
C ALA A 11 30.96 11.61 6.83
N ALA A 12 30.11 10.82 6.15
CA ALA A 12 29.19 9.89 6.79
C ALA A 12 29.95 8.73 7.46
N THR A 13 30.94 8.16 6.79
CA THR A 13 31.77 7.07 7.32
C THR A 13 32.57 7.51 8.57
N ALA A 14 33.10 8.73 8.57
CA ALA A 14 33.85 9.26 9.71
C ALA A 14 32.98 9.40 10.98
N LEU A 15 31.68 9.71 10.81
CA LEU A 15 30.76 9.90 11.94
C LEU A 15 30.02 8.62 12.35
N TYR A 16 29.68 7.75 11.41
CA TYR A 16 28.79 6.59 11.63
C TYR A 16 29.42 5.25 11.28
N GLY A 17 30.72 5.24 10.95
CA GLY A 17 31.48 4.02 10.65
C GLY A 17 31.13 3.40 9.29
N ALA A 18 31.56 2.16 9.09
CA ALA A 18 31.48 1.44 7.81
C ALA A 18 30.04 1.28 7.26
N ARG A 19 29.04 1.29 8.12
CA ARG A 19 27.63 1.22 7.69
C ARG A 19 27.18 2.43 6.87
N ALA A 20 27.87 3.56 6.98
CA ALA A 20 27.56 4.79 6.28
C ALA A 20 28.49 5.04 5.06
N LYS A 21 29.15 4.03 4.52
CA LYS A 21 30.09 4.14 3.39
C LYS A 21 29.45 4.76 2.14
N ASP A 22 28.18 4.48 1.91
CA ASP A 22 27.40 4.97 0.76
C ASP A 22 26.64 6.28 1.09
N GLY A 23 26.86 6.82 2.30
CA GLY A 23 26.20 8.01 2.80
C GLY A 23 25.27 7.73 3.97
N ALA A 24 24.78 8.82 4.59
CA ALA A 24 23.78 8.75 5.66
C ALA A 24 22.76 9.87 5.56
N VAL A 25 21.50 9.57 5.85
CA VAL A 25 20.43 10.54 5.97
C VAL A 25 20.09 10.70 7.44
N ILE A 26 20.37 11.89 7.98
CA ILE A 26 20.09 12.22 9.38
C ILE A 26 18.77 12.96 9.46
N ILE A 27 17.81 12.37 10.14
CA ILE A 27 16.48 12.96 10.35
C ILE A 27 16.39 13.44 11.79
N THR A 28 16.21 14.75 11.96
CA THR A 28 15.92 15.35 13.27
C THR A 28 14.41 15.50 13.40
N THR A 29 13.86 14.96 14.47
CA THR A 29 12.43 15.09 14.78
C THR A 29 12.16 16.37 15.56
N LYS A 30 10.98 16.96 15.36
CA LYS A 30 10.53 18.13 16.13
C LYS A 30 10.54 17.83 17.63
N LYS A 31 11.04 18.75 18.41
CA LYS A 31 11.13 18.70 19.87
C LYS A 31 10.22 19.77 20.47
N GLY A 32 9.99 19.75 21.77
CA GLY A 32 9.55 20.90 22.52
C GLY A 32 10.67 21.94 22.61
N SER A 33 10.33 23.17 22.89
CA SER A 33 11.31 24.26 23.14
C SER A 33 11.25 24.67 24.58
N LYS A 34 12.41 24.91 25.17
CA LYS A 34 12.52 25.47 26.53
C LYS A 34 11.90 26.89 26.57
N ASN A 35 11.32 27.25 27.68
CA ASN A 35 10.63 28.53 27.88
C ASN A 35 9.50 28.81 26.89
N GLN A 36 8.86 27.74 26.39
CA GLN A 36 7.73 27.86 25.49
C GLN A 36 6.44 27.50 26.21
N GLN A 37 5.46 28.37 26.12
CA GLN A 37 4.09 28.06 26.58
C GLN A 37 3.58 26.82 25.87
N THR A 38 2.76 26.04 26.58
CA THR A 38 2.14 24.87 26.01
C THR A 38 1.32 25.24 24.77
N SER A 39 1.61 24.61 23.68
CA SER A 39 0.96 24.83 22.39
C SER A 39 0.40 23.52 21.84
N VAL A 40 -0.75 23.61 21.16
CA VAL A 40 -1.37 22.51 20.46
C VAL A 40 -1.30 22.82 18.97
N SER A 41 -0.80 21.85 18.19
CA SER A 41 -0.82 21.93 16.74
C SER A 41 -1.69 20.81 16.16
N ILE A 42 -2.60 21.18 15.25
CA ILE A 42 -3.48 20.26 14.54
C ILE A 42 -3.17 20.41 13.06
N ASN A 43 -2.96 19.29 12.38
CA ASN A 43 -2.81 19.25 10.93
C ASN A 43 -3.75 18.18 10.36
N SER A 44 -4.45 18.56 9.31
CA SER A 44 -5.31 17.66 8.56
C SER A 44 -4.99 17.79 7.07
N THR A 45 -4.76 16.66 6.42
CA THR A 45 -4.48 16.59 4.98
C THR A 45 -5.43 15.59 4.35
N MET A 46 -6.07 15.98 3.27
CA MET A 46 -6.89 15.11 2.45
C MET A 46 -6.32 15.09 1.03
N ARG A 47 -6.20 13.91 0.46
CA ARG A 47 -5.71 13.71 -0.91
C ARG A 47 -6.64 12.77 -1.66
N PHE A 48 -6.89 13.09 -2.92
CA PHE A 48 -7.59 12.24 -3.87
C PHE A 48 -6.59 11.74 -4.90
N GLU A 49 -6.69 10.46 -5.26
CA GLU A 49 -5.80 9.81 -6.20
C GLU A 49 -6.61 9.12 -7.29
N SER A 50 -6.17 9.22 -8.52
CA SER A 50 -6.73 8.51 -9.66
C SER A 50 -5.61 7.95 -10.52
N VAL A 51 -5.93 6.95 -11.33
CA VAL A 51 -4.95 6.39 -12.28
C VAL A 51 -4.58 7.47 -13.30
N LEU A 52 -3.30 7.81 -13.35
CA LEU A 52 -2.79 8.86 -14.22
C LEU A 52 -2.78 8.44 -15.68
N ARG A 53 -2.31 7.22 -15.96
CA ARG A 53 -2.12 6.72 -17.32
C ARG A 53 -2.39 5.22 -17.41
N LEU A 54 -3.10 4.83 -18.41
CA LEU A 54 -3.36 3.45 -18.82
C LEU A 54 -2.76 3.22 -20.21
N PRO A 55 -2.50 1.96 -20.61
CA PRO A 55 -2.14 1.63 -21.98
C PRO A 55 -3.20 2.13 -22.96
N ASP A 56 -2.76 2.50 -24.16
CA ASP A 56 -3.66 2.85 -25.25
C ASP A 56 -4.14 1.56 -25.94
N PHE A 57 -5.36 1.15 -25.61
CA PHE A 57 -5.94 -0.08 -26.11
C PHE A 57 -6.67 0.15 -27.45
N GLN A 58 -6.48 -0.76 -28.40
CA GLN A 58 -7.26 -0.76 -29.63
C GLN A 58 -8.74 -1.09 -29.30
N ASN A 59 -9.69 -0.51 -30.06
CA ASN A 59 -11.13 -0.70 -29.84
C ASN A 59 -11.86 -1.07 -31.15
N SER A 60 -11.14 -1.51 -32.16
CA SER A 60 -11.68 -1.83 -33.48
C SER A 60 -11.92 -3.31 -33.70
N TYR A 61 -11.18 -4.17 -32.99
CA TYR A 61 -11.27 -5.63 -33.13
C TYR A 61 -11.61 -6.27 -31.81
N ALA A 62 -12.42 -7.32 -31.87
CA ALA A 62 -12.79 -8.15 -30.74
C ALA A 62 -11.72 -9.22 -30.45
N GLN A 63 -11.88 -9.97 -29.37
CA GLN A 63 -11.12 -11.20 -29.16
C GLN A 63 -11.54 -12.27 -30.18
N GLY A 64 -10.63 -13.17 -30.49
CA GLY A 64 -10.91 -14.24 -31.44
C GLY A 64 -9.86 -15.33 -31.46
N VAL A 65 -10.20 -16.41 -32.14
CA VAL A 65 -9.31 -17.57 -32.34
C VAL A 65 -8.14 -17.15 -33.25
N PRO A 66 -6.88 -17.27 -32.80
CA PRO A 66 -5.74 -16.75 -33.58
C PRO A 66 -5.60 -17.35 -34.97
N THR A 67 -6.00 -18.60 -35.16
CA THR A 67 -5.86 -19.32 -36.43
C THR A 67 -6.96 -19.02 -37.43
N THR A 68 -8.16 -18.68 -37.00
CA THR A 68 -9.33 -18.47 -37.85
C THR A 68 -9.79 -17.02 -37.89
N GLY A 69 -9.37 -16.20 -36.93
CA GLY A 69 -9.89 -14.84 -36.72
C GLY A 69 -11.36 -14.80 -36.31
N ALA A 70 -12.00 -15.96 -36.05
CA ALA A 70 -13.39 -15.98 -35.62
C ALA A 70 -13.54 -15.49 -34.20
N TYR A 71 -14.66 -14.82 -33.89
CA TYR A 71 -14.97 -14.43 -32.52
C TYR A 71 -15.04 -15.64 -31.61
N SER A 72 -14.41 -15.54 -30.45
CA SER A 72 -14.60 -16.49 -29.36
C SER A 72 -14.42 -15.76 -28.03
N TYR A 73 -15.40 -15.86 -27.15
CA TYR A 73 -15.29 -15.28 -25.80
C TYR A 73 -14.20 -15.96 -24.95
N GLY A 74 -13.78 -17.17 -25.32
CA GLY A 74 -12.73 -17.94 -24.63
C GLY A 74 -11.31 -17.50 -24.92
N TYR A 75 -11.10 -16.53 -25.80
CA TYR A 75 -9.78 -16.02 -26.14
C TYR A 75 -9.62 -14.57 -25.69
N GLN A 76 -8.45 -14.26 -25.13
CA GLN A 76 -8.11 -12.89 -24.69
C GLN A 76 -7.37 -12.10 -25.78
N ASN A 77 -6.98 -12.75 -26.88
CA ASN A 77 -6.27 -12.08 -27.98
C ASN A 77 -7.18 -11.11 -28.74
N GLY A 78 -6.80 -9.85 -28.79
CA GLY A 78 -7.59 -8.76 -29.36
C GLY A 78 -7.53 -8.59 -30.88
N TRP A 79 -7.34 -9.66 -31.66
CA TRP A 79 -7.25 -9.62 -33.12
C TRP A 79 -8.20 -10.60 -33.79
N GLY A 80 -9.40 -10.74 -33.25
CA GLY A 80 -10.54 -11.43 -33.86
C GLY A 80 -11.27 -10.54 -34.86
N PRO A 81 -12.59 -10.73 -35.05
CA PRO A 81 -13.35 -9.99 -36.06
C PRO A 81 -13.46 -8.50 -35.70
N LYS A 82 -13.60 -7.68 -36.73
CA LYS A 82 -13.87 -6.25 -36.57
C LYS A 82 -15.22 -6.06 -35.85
N ILE A 83 -15.26 -5.09 -34.96
CA ILE A 83 -16.46 -4.77 -34.17
C ILE A 83 -17.40 -3.92 -35.04
N GLU A 84 -18.49 -4.52 -35.53
CA GLU A 84 -19.46 -3.86 -36.42
C GLU A 84 -20.90 -4.00 -35.89
N GLY A 85 -21.06 -4.41 -34.62
CA GLY A 85 -22.38 -4.56 -33.99
C GLY A 85 -23.06 -5.91 -34.30
N GLN A 86 -22.35 -6.87 -34.85
CA GLN A 86 -22.85 -8.21 -35.11
C GLN A 86 -23.27 -8.92 -33.81
N THR A 87 -24.26 -9.80 -33.91
CA THR A 87 -24.71 -10.64 -32.80
C THR A 87 -23.72 -11.78 -32.57
N VAL A 88 -23.29 -11.95 -31.33
CA VAL A 88 -22.36 -13.01 -30.88
C VAL A 88 -22.84 -13.62 -29.58
N LYS A 89 -22.36 -14.81 -29.25
CA LYS A 89 -22.57 -15.42 -27.93
C LYS A 89 -21.57 -14.87 -26.90
N ASN A 90 -22.07 -14.41 -25.77
CA ASN A 90 -21.23 -14.12 -24.60
C ASN A 90 -20.89 -15.44 -23.89
N PHE A 91 -20.07 -15.36 -22.83
CA PHE A 91 -19.68 -16.54 -22.07
C PHE A 91 -20.80 -17.20 -21.23
N LEU A 92 -22.00 -16.62 -21.19
CA LEU A 92 -23.22 -17.27 -20.68
C LEU A 92 -24.05 -17.92 -21.80
N GLY A 93 -23.53 -17.93 -23.04
CA GLY A 93 -24.29 -18.44 -24.20
C GLY A 93 -25.41 -17.51 -24.67
N GLN A 94 -25.52 -16.31 -24.14
CA GLN A 94 -26.56 -15.34 -24.51
C GLN A 94 -26.15 -14.56 -25.75
N ASP A 95 -27.13 -14.23 -26.58
CA ASP A 95 -26.93 -13.37 -27.76
C ASP A 95 -26.76 -11.92 -27.31
N VAL A 96 -25.62 -11.32 -27.66
CA VAL A 96 -25.27 -9.94 -27.37
C VAL A 96 -24.73 -9.24 -28.60
N GLN A 97 -24.91 -7.90 -28.65
CA GLN A 97 -24.32 -7.07 -29.68
C GLN A 97 -22.82 -6.91 -29.42
N LEU A 98 -21.98 -7.26 -30.40
CA LEU A 98 -20.54 -7.08 -30.32
C LEU A 98 -20.20 -5.58 -30.33
N ARG A 99 -19.67 -5.08 -29.24
CA ARG A 99 -19.28 -3.68 -29.09
C ARG A 99 -18.04 -3.53 -28.23
N ALA A 100 -17.32 -2.43 -28.42
CA ALA A 100 -16.17 -2.10 -27.57
C ALA A 100 -16.62 -1.29 -26.34
N TYR A 101 -16.21 -1.74 -25.17
CA TYR A 101 -16.32 -0.99 -23.92
C TYR A 101 -14.98 -0.26 -23.68
N LYS A 102 -14.87 0.92 -24.30
CA LYS A 102 -13.61 1.68 -24.37
C LYS A 102 -12.96 1.97 -23.01
N ASN A 103 -13.76 2.10 -21.98
CA ASN A 103 -13.30 2.44 -20.64
C ASN A 103 -13.24 1.24 -19.69
N ASN A 104 -13.44 0.00 -20.17
CA ASN A 104 -13.57 -1.14 -19.27
C ASN A 104 -12.40 -1.30 -18.28
N VAL A 105 -11.16 -1.08 -18.72
CA VAL A 105 -9.99 -1.10 -17.82
C VAL A 105 -10.01 0.10 -16.86
N LYS A 106 -10.38 1.29 -17.35
CA LYS A 106 -10.46 2.51 -16.52
C LYS A 106 -11.53 2.39 -15.44
N ASP A 107 -12.69 1.85 -15.80
CA ASP A 107 -13.86 1.76 -14.92
C ASP A 107 -13.71 0.68 -13.83
N PHE A 108 -12.66 -0.14 -13.90
CA PHE A 108 -12.26 -1.01 -12.81
C PHE A 108 -11.66 -0.21 -11.63
N TYR A 109 -10.91 0.82 -11.92
CA TYR A 109 -10.26 1.62 -10.88
C TYR A 109 -11.25 2.58 -10.23
N GLN A 110 -11.01 2.88 -8.98
CA GLN A 110 -11.76 3.86 -8.21
C GLN A 110 -10.90 5.09 -7.88
N THR A 111 -11.53 6.13 -7.38
CA THR A 111 -10.80 7.26 -6.77
C THR A 111 -10.29 6.82 -5.41
N GLY A 112 -8.99 6.86 -5.22
CA GLY A 112 -8.36 6.64 -3.94
C GLY A 112 -8.46 7.88 -3.04
N HIS A 113 -8.49 7.67 -1.74
CA HIS A 113 -8.58 8.73 -0.73
C HIS A 113 -7.51 8.51 0.33
N THR A 114 -6.84 9.58 0.73
CA THR A 114 -5.87 9.55 1.83
C THR A 114 -6.22 10.66 2.81
N TYR A 115 -6.38 10.31 4.08
CA TYR A 115 -6.58 11.23 5.19
C TYR A 115 -5.40 11.10 6.15
N ILE A 116 -4.72 12.21 6.42
CA ILE A 116 -3.66 12.25 7.42
C ILE A 116 -4.03 13.33 8.43
N ASN A 117 -4.36 12.90 9.63
CA ASN A 117 -4.71 13.77 10.73
C ASN A 117 -3.67 13.63 11.83
N SER A 118 -3.17 14.76 12.32
CA SER A 118 -2.21 14.76 13.42
C SER A 118 -2.49 15.86 14.42
N VAL A 119 -2.30 15.51 15.68
CA VAL A 119 -2.36 16.43 16.81
C VAL A 119 -1.03 16.32 17.55
N ALA A 120 -0.47 17.45 17.94
CA ALA A 120 0.69 17.44 18.81
C ALA A 120 0.58 18.54 19.86
N VAL A 121 0.98 18.18 21.07
CA VAL A 121 1.11 19.10 22.21
C VAL A 121 2.59 19.25 22.52
N SER A 122 3.07 20.45 22.65
CA SER A 122 4.46 20.74 23.01
C SER A 122 4.56 21.95 23.92
N GLY A 123 5.57 21.95 24.77
CA GLY A 123 5.83 23.03 25.70
C GLY A 123 7.13 22.82 26.46
N GLY A 124 7.45 23.75 27.33
CA GLY A 124 8.63 23.64 28.19
C GLY A 124 8.85 24.85 29.08
N ASP A 125 9.63 24.64 30.11
CA ASP A 125 10.16 25.67 31.00
C ASP A 125 11.70 25.81 30.80
N ASP A 126 12.40 26.46 31.72
CA ASP A 126 13.84 26.64 31.67
C ASP A 126 14.64 25.33 31.79
N LYS A 127 14.04 24.31 32.37
CA LYS A 127 14.66 22.99 32.63
C LYS A 127 14.11 21.85 31.82
N ASN A 128 12.85 21.94 31.42
CA ASN A 128 12.13 20.83 30.76
C ASN A 128 11.62 21.27 29.41
N ASP A 129 11.57 20.35 28.48
CA ASP A 129 10.80 20.48 27.24
C ASP A 129 10.14 19.16 26.89
N PHE A 130 8.98 19.21 26.27
CA PHE A 130 8.28 18.02 25.82
C PHE A 130 7.51 18.25 24.51
N ARG A 131 7.32 17.18 23.79
CA ARG A 131 6.40 17.12 22.66
C ARG A 131 5.78 15.71 22.60
N LEU A 132 4.45 15.66 22.63
CA LEU A 132 3.65 14.47 22.36
C LEU A 132 2.94 14.66 21.04
N GLY A 133 3.02 13.70 20.15
CA GLY A 133 2.34 13.72 18.84
C GLY A 133 1.56 12.44 18.59
N LEU A 134 0.35 12.59 18.04
CA LEU A 134 -0.51 11.51 17.57
C LEU A 134 -0.77 11.74 16.10
N THR A 135 -0.70 10.68 15.29
CA THR A 135 -1.00 10.75 13.85
C THR A 135 -1.82 9.53 13.45
N ALA A 136 -2.90 9.79 12.72
CA ALA A 136 -3.68 8.77 12.02
C ALA A 136 -3.55 9.00 10.52
N HIS A 137 -3.18 7.96 9.79
CA HIS A 137 -3.12 7.93 8.34
C HIS A 137 -4.04 6.82 7.85
N ASN A 138 -5.10 7.17 7.15
CA ASN A 138 -6.06 6.24 6.58
C ASN A 138 -6.08 6.43 5.07
N GLN A 139 -5.92 5.34 4.33
CA GLN A 139 -5.86 5.37 2.87
C GLN A 139 -6.69 4.26 2.26
N THR A 140 -7.52 4.62 1.30
CA THR A 140 -8.14 3.70 0.35
C THR A 140 -7.46 3.90 -1.01
N GLY A 141 -6.94 2.84 -1.60
CA GLY A 141 -6.22 2.91 -2.87
C GLY A 141 -7.13 3.00 -4.09
N VAL A 142 -6.51 3.15 -5.26
CA VAL A 142 -7.22 3.20 -6.56
C VAL A 142 -7.75 1.82 -7.01
N ILE A 143 -7.28 0.75 -6.39
CA ILE A 143 -7.78 -0.61 -6.61
C ILE A 143 -8.85 -0.91 -5.56
N PRO A 144 -10.01 -1.49 -5.92
CA PRO A 144 -11.02 -1.86 -4.95
C PRO A 144 -10.47 -2.73 -3.80
N ASN A 145 -10.93 -2.48 -2.57
CA ASN A 145 -10.54 -3.18 -1.34
C ASN A 145 -9.04 -3.08 -0.99
N ASN A 146 -8.31 -2.13 -1.59
CA ASN A 146 -6.93 -1.84 -1.19
C ASN A 146 -6.94 -0.73 -0.14
N GLU A 147 -6.51 -1.07 1.08
CA GLU A 147 -6.53 -0.18 2.25
C GLU A 147 -5.19 -0.20 2.97
N TYR A 148 -4.86 0.93 3.56
CA TYR A 148 -3.68 1.11 4.38
C TYR A 148 -3.99 2.07 5.52
N ASP A 149 -3.80 1.61 6.76
CA ASP A 149 -3.97 2.41 7.95
C ASP A 149 -2.68 2.41 8.77
N LYS A 150 -2.35 3.58 9.32
CA LYS A 150 -1.21 3.73 10.22
C LYS A 150 -1.54 4.69 11.35
N TYR A 151 -1.36 4.22 12.56
CA TYR A 151 -1.48 5.02 13.77
C TYR A 151 -0.11 5.16 14.42
N ASN A 152 0.28 6.39 14.73
CA ASN A 152 1.58 6.67 15.31
C ASN A 152 1.43 7.52 16.56
N VAL A 153 2.14 7.13 17.61
CA VAL A 153 2.36 7.91 18.82
C VAL A 153 3.83 8.24 18.90
N SER A 154 4.17 9.49 19.13
CA SER A 154 5.55 9.93 19.31
C SER A 154 5.69 10.82 20.53
N PHE A 155 6.77 10.64 21.28
CA PHE A 155 7.11 11.46 22.43
C PHE A 155 8.58 11.87 22.35
N ASN A 156 8.84 13.14 22.64
CA ASN A 156 10.17 13.68 22.85
C ASN A 156 10.14 14.49 24.14
N GLY A 157 11.08 14.25 25.03
CA GLY A 157 11.21 15.01 26.26
C GLY A 157 12.65 15.21 26.63
N GLY A 158 12.97 16.38 27.16
CA GLY A 158 14.29 16.74 27.66
C GLY A 158 14.21 17.35 29.05
N ARG A 159 15.19 17.05 29.90
CA ARG A 159 15.32 17.64 31.21
C ARG A 159 16.78 18.00 31.51
N LYS A 160 16.98 19.23 31.90
CA LYS A 160 18.21 19.70 32.51
C LYS A 160 18.08 19.57 34.04
N PHE A 161 18.75 18.60 34.63
CA PHE A 161 18.71 18.33 36.06
C PHE A 161 19.48 19.43 36.84
N ASN A 162 20.63 19.83 36.28
CA ASN A 162 21.48 20.90 36.76
C ASN A 162 22.40 21.36 35.61
N ASP A 163 23.37 22.26 35.88
CA ASP A 163 24.28 22.77 34.83
C ASP A 163 25.23 21.73 34.28
N LYS A 164 25.38 20.61 34.97
CA LYS A 164 26.28 19.52 34.57
C LYS A 164 25.57 18.33 33.94
N LEU A 165 24.27 18.12 34.19
CA LEU A 165 23.55 16.89 33.77
C LEU A 165 22.27 17.28 33.04
N GLU A 166 22.15 16.74 31.81
CA GLU A 166 20.97 16.82 30.99
C GLU A 166 20.65 15.40 30.42
N ALA A 167 19.37 15.06 30.38
CA ALA A 167 18.90 13.85 29.72
C ALA A 167 17.76 14.17 28.76
N ARG A 168 17.71 13.41 27.70
CA ARG A 168 16.64 13.47 26.67
C ARG A 168 16.21 12.09 26.27
N ILE A 169 14.90 11.91 26.10
CA ILE A 169 14.31 10.70 25.57
C ILE A 169 13.50 11.02 24.32
N SER A 170 13.58 10.16 23.34
CA SER A 170 12.67 10.14 22.20
C SER A 170 12.10 8.74 22.03
N PHE A 171 10.82 8.66 21.70
CA PHE A 171 10.11 7.40 21.55
C PHE A 171 9.09 7.55 20.43
N SER A 172 8.92 6.53 19.62
CA SER A 172 7.86 6.44 18.61
C SER A 172 7.38 5.00 18.51
N TYR A 173 6.08 4.85 18.50
CA TYR A 173 5.40 3.60 18.22
C TYR A 173 4.46 3.80 17.03
N ALA A 174 4.46 2.86 16.10
CA ALA A 174 3.57 2.86 14.95
C ALA A 174 2.94 1.48 14.77
N HIS A 175 1.62 1.45 14.71
CA HIS A 175 0.83 0.32 14.27
C HIS A 175 0.36 0.56 12.85
N THR A 176 0.65 -0.38 11.95
CA THR A 176 0.30 -0.28 10.53
C THR A 176 -0.46 -1.52 10.11
N THR A 177 -1.59 -1.34 9.44
CA THR A 177 -2.33 -2.43 8.79
C THR A 177 -2.42 -2.17 7.30
N SER A 178 -2.40 -3.22 6.51
CA SER A 178 -2.63 -3.17 5.07
C SER A 178 -3.53 -4.31 4.64
N GLN A 179 -4.41 -4.03 3.69
CA GLN A 179 -5.35 -5.00 3.13
C GLN A 179 -5.42 -4.85 1.60
N GLY A 180 -5.72 -5.95 0.91
CA GLY A 180 -5.94 -5.94 -0.54
C GLY A 180 -4.72 -5.56 -1.37
N ARG A 181 -3.53 -5.78 -0.83
CA ARG A 181 -2.28 -5.53 -1.55
C ARG A 181 -2.21 -6.47 -2.75
N PRO A 182 -2.14 -5.96 -4.00
CA PRO A 182 -2.10 -6.80 -5.17
C PRO A 182 -0.88 -7.72 -5.14
N ALA A 183 -1.08 -9.00 -5.47
CA ALA A 183 0.02 -9.91 -5.73
C ALA A 183 0.85 -9.40 -6.92
N GLN A 184 2.16 -9.52 -6.82
CA GLN A 184 3.11 -9.12 -7.86
C GLN A 184 3.84 -10.37 -8.38
N GLY A 185 4.06 -10.43 -9.67
CA GLY A 185 4.73 -11.54 -10.35
C GLY A 185 4.24 -11.68 -11.76
N SER A 186 4.97 -12.40 -12.61
CA SER A 186 4.63 -12.51 -14.04
C SER A 186 3.81 -13.75 -14.38
N ASN A 187 3.79 -14.78 -13.56
CA ASN A 187 3.28 -16.11 -13.94
C ASN A 187 2.06 -16.59 -13.14
N ASP A 188 1.55 -15.80 -12.22
CA ASP A 188 0.37 -16.16 -11.44
C ASP A 188 -0.89 -15.61 -12.13
N VAL A 189 -1.84 -16.48 -12.43
CA VAL A 189 -3.15 -16.13 -13.01
C VAL A 189 -3.96 -15.20 -12.08
N ASN A 190 -3.62 -15.15 -10.81
CA ASN A 190 -4.23 -14.29 -9.81
C ASN A 190 -3.51 -12.94 -9.65
N VAL A 191 -2.48 -12.66 -10.46
CA VAL A 191 -1.86 -11.35 -10.49
C VAL A 191 -2.82 -10.36 -11.14
N LEU A 192 -3.34 -9.45 -10.35
CA LEU A 192 -4.39 -8.52 -10.74
C LEU A 192 -4.03 -7.71 -12.00
N VAL A 193 -2.79 -7.27 -12.12
CA VAL A 193 -2.32 -6.51 -13.29
C VAL A 193 -2.40 -7.33 -14.58
N ASN A 194 -2.15 -8.63 -14.50
CA ASN A 194 -2.29 -9.54 -15.66
C ASN A 194 -3.76 -9.70 -16.01
N GLN A 195 -4.63 -9.89 -15.02
CA GLN A 195 -6.07 -9.99 -15.23
C GLN A 195 -6.64 -8.70 -15.85
N ILE A 196 -6.24 -7.53 -15.38
CA ILE A 196 -6.67 -6.23 -15.92
C ILE A 196 -6.22 -6.07 -17.38
N ASN A 197 -4.96 -6.37 -17.67
CA ASN A 197 -4.42 -6.22 -19.03
C ASN A 197 -5.00 -7.25 -20.01
N ALA A 198 -5.49 -8.37 -19.52
CA ALA A 198 -6.09 -9.44 -20.31
C ALA A 198 -7.58 -9.22 -20.61
N ILE A 199 -8.23 -8.20 -20.04
CA ILE A 199 -9.66 -7.94 -20.29
C ILE A 199 -9.89 -7.62 -21.76
N PRO A 200 -10.68 -8.42 -22.50
CA PRO A 200 -11.04 -8.10 -23.88
C PRO A 200 -11.82 -6.79 -23.99
N ARG A 201 -11.64 -6.08 -25.08
CA ARG A 201 -12.32 -4.79 -25.31
C ARG A 201 -13.85 -4.88 -25.37
N THR A 202 -14.37 -6.07 -25.64
CA THR A 202 -15.81 -6.38 -25.70
C THR A 202 -16.40 -6.82 -24.36
N THR A 203 -15.63 -6.82 -23.30
CA THR A 203 -16.09 -7.19 -21.96
C THR A 203 -16.67 -6.00 -21.22
N ASP A 204 -17.90 -6.13 -20.77
CA ASP A 204 -18.53 -5.16 -19.87
C ASP A 204 -18.00 -5.35 -18.46
N ILE A 205 -17.26 -4.36 -17.95
CA ILE A 205 -16.68 -4.40 -16.61
C ILE A 205 -17.77 -4.39 -15.51
N ASN A 206 -18.90 -3.75 -15.74
CA ASN A 206 -20.02 -3.75 -14.78
C ASN A 206 -20.64 -5.13 -14.69
N TRP A 207 -20.69 -5.83 -15.81
CA TRP A 207 -21.12 -7.22 -15.80
C TRP A 207 -20.16 -8.09 -14.95
N LEU A 208 -18.83 -7.97 -15.12
CA LEU A 208 -17.84 -8.66 -14.29
C LEU A 208 -17.98 -8.33 -12.82
N LYS A 209 -18.26 -7.06 -12.50
CA LYS A 209 -18.48 -6.59 -11.14
C LYS A 209 -19.68 -7.23 -10.46
N ASN A 210 -20.75 -7.45 -11.20
CA ASN A 210 -21.99 -8.01 -10.67
C ASN A 210 -22.03 -9.54 -10.71
N ASN A 211 -21.15 -10.17 -11.50
CA ASN A 211 -21.10 -11.61 -11.73
C ASN A 211 -19.70 -12.18 -11.50
N TRP A 212 -19.07 -11.81 -10.39
CA TRP A 212 -17.70 -12.24 -10.12
C TRP A 212 -17.58 -13.64 -9.49
N TYR A 213 -18.70 -14.25 -9.12
CA TYR A 213 -18.76 -15.61 -8.59
C TYR A 213 -19.90 -16.39 -9.23
N ALA A 214 -19.71 -17.70 -9.36
CA ALA A 214 -20.73 -18.66 -9.74
C ALA A 214 -21.18 -19.41 -8.48
N GLN A 215 -22.48 -19.71 -8.40
CA GLN A 215 -23.04 -20.50 -7.31
C GLN A 215 -23.91 -21.61 -7.90
N ASP A 216 -23.56 -22.84 -7.61
CA ASP A 216 -24.27 -24.04 -8.07
C ASP A 216 -25.37 -24.52 -7.10
N GLY A 217 -25.65 -23.74 -6.06
CA GLY A 217 -26.56 -24.07 -4.96
C GLY A 217 -25.88 -24.65 -3.73
N THR A 218 -24.66 -25.14 -3.84
CA THR A 218 -23.87 -25.72 -2.72
C THR A 218 -22.50 -25.07 -2.57
N THR A 219 -21.86 -24.67 -3.67
CA THR A 219 -20.50 -24.14 -3.69
C THR A 219 -20.45 -22.77 -4.34
N VAL A 220 -19.77 -21.83 -3.70
CA VAL A 220 -19.47 -20.53 -4.30
C VAL A 220 -18.07 -20.59 -4.91
N THR A 221 -17.96 -20.47 -6.22
CA THR A 221 -16.71 -20.49 -6.96
C THR A 221 -16.52 -19.25 -7.80
N GLN A 222 -15.28 -18.98 -8.19
CA GLN A 222 -14.97 -17.88 -9.09
C GLN A 222 -15.65 -18.11 -10.46
N ALA A 223 -16.38 -17.10 -10.96
CA ALA A 223 -16.84 -17.11 -12.33
C ALA A 223 -15.65 -16.94 -13.28
N SER A 224 -15.42 -17.91 -14.15
CA SER A 224 -14.41 -17.79 -15.19
C SER A 224 -14.89 -16.85 -16.30
N VAL A 225 -13.95 -16.10 -16.87
CA VAL A 225 -14.21 -15.17 -17.97
C VAL A 225 -13.70 -15.71 -19.31
N ASP A 226 -13.23 -16.94 -19.34
CA ASP A 226 -12.84 -17.66 -20.55
C ASP A 226 -13.45 -19.07 -20.61
N GLU A 227 -13.52 -19.58 -21.82
CA GLU A 227 -14.09 -20.90 -22.12
C GLU A 227 -13.30 -22.05 -21.49
N ALA A 228 -12.01 -21.86 -21.29
CA ALA A 228 -11.12 -22.88 -20.72
C ALA A 228 -11.16 -22.91 -19.18
N GLY A 229 -11.88 -22.00 -18.54
CA GLY A 229 -11.93 -21.89 -17.08
C GLY A 229 -10.61 -21.49 -16.43
N LYS A 230 -9.69 -20.91 -17.21
CA LYS A 230 -8.32 -20.60 -16.77
C LYS A 230 -8.13 -19.15 -16.33
N THR A 231 -9.00 -18.24 -16.77
CA THR A 231 -8.92 -16.84 -16.41
C THR A 231 -9.99 -16.46 -15.41
N GLY A 232 -9.56 -16.06 -14.25
CA GLY A 232 -10.45 -15.67 -13.19
C GLY A 232 -10.98 -14.25 -13.35
N ASN A 233 -12.13 -13.98 -12.76
CA ASN A 233 -12.69 -12.64 -12.67
C ASN A 233 -11.88 -11.80 -11.67
N LEU A 234 -11.42 -10.63 -12.09
CA LEU A 234 -10.61 -9.72 -11.27
C LEU A 234 -11.35 -9.24 -10.00
N TYR A 235 -12.69 -9.18 -10.02
CA TYR A 235 -13.47 -8.84 -8.83
C TYR A 235 -13.50 -9.99 -7.79
N TRP A 236 -13.32 -11.25 -8.21
CA TRP A 236 -13.04 -12.32 -7.26
C TRP A 236 -11.72 -12.06 -6.54
N THR A 237 -10.67 -11.76 -7.31
CA THR A 237 -9.34 -11.51 -6.76
C THR A 237 -9.35 -10.42 -5.70
N VAL A 238 -10.03 -9.30 -5.93
CA VAL A 238 -10.06 -8.20 -4.96
C VAL A 238 -11.07 -8.41 -3.81
N ASN A 239 -12.09 -9.26 -3.99
CA ASN A 239 -13.12 -9.49 -2.96
C ASN A 239 -12.83 -10.70 -2.07
N LYS A 240 -12.28 -11.79 -2.64
CA LYS A 240 -12.12 -13.08 -1.93
C LYS A 240 -10.68 -13.39 -1.58
N ASN A 241 -9.72 -13.09 -2.45
CA ASN A 241 -8.33 -13.33 -2.15
C ASN A 241 -7.82 -12.23 -1.20
N LYS A 242 -7.27 -12.64 -0.06
CA LYS A 242 -6.83 -11.71 0.97
C LYS A 242 -5.30 -11.65 1.00
N ASN A 243 -4.77 -10.46 0.99
CA ASN A 243 -3.37 -10.19 1.27
C ASN A 243 -3.33 -9.08 2.32
N THR A 244 -3.09 -9.47 3.55
CA THR A 244 -3.09 -8.57 4.71
C THR A 244 -1.71 -8.53 5.33
N GLY A 245 -1.36 -7.38 5.86
CA GLY A 245 -0.12 -7.18 6.61
C GLY A 245 -0.38 -6.33 7.84
N THR A 246 0.27 -6.67 8.93
CA THR A 246 0.32 -5.88 10.14
C THR A 246 1.77 -5.66 10.52
N VAL A 247 2.13 -4.41 10.84
CA VAL A 247 3.48 -4.07 11.30
C VAL A 247 3.34 -3.23 12.55
N ASP A 248 3.93 -3.73 13.63
CA ASP A 248 4.14 -3.00 14.88
C ASP A 248 5.61 -2.61 14.98
N ARG A 249 5.90 -1.31 15.06
CA ARG A 249 7.28 -0.81 15.15
C ARG A 249 7.42 0.16 16.30
N MET A 250 8.41 -0.07 17.12
CA MET A 250 8.82 0.79 18.21
C MET A 250 10.28 1.18 18.02
N PHE A 251 10.57 2.46 18.04
CA PHE A 251 11.95 2.93 18.04
C PHE A 251 12.11 4.13 18.96
N GLY A 252 13.30 4.29 19.47
CA GLY A 252 13.58 5.39 20.39
C GLY A 252 15.04 5.50 20.76
N SER A 253 15.35 6.57 21.45
CA SER A 253 16.69 6.81 21.99
C SER A 253 16.63 7.54 23.32
N ALA A 254 17.63 7.28 24.17
CA ALA A 254 17.89 8.04 25.37
C ALA A 254 19.30 8.64 25.28
N VAL A 255 19.42 9.93 25.47
CA VAL A 255 20.67 10.67 25.43
C VAL A 255 20.92 11.27 26.81
N ILE A 256 22.07 10.98 27.40
CA ILE A 256 22.51 11.56 28.66
C ILE A 256 23.79 12.33 28.38
N SER A 257 23.82 13.60 28.72
CA SER A 257 25.00 14.46 28.59
C SER A 257 25.45 14.94 29.96
N TYR A 258 26.71 14.68 30.29
CA TYR A 258 27.34 15.03 31.55
C TYR A 258 28.55 15.93 31.33
N LYS A 259 28.61 17.06 32.03
CA LYS A 259 29.69 18.04 31.96
C LYS A 259 30.41 18.11 33.32
N PRO A 260 31.38 17.21 33.61
CA PRO A 260 32.05 17.16 34.92
C PRO A 260 32.82 18.41 35.21
N VAL A 261 33.56 18.91 34.21
CA VAL A 261 34.38 20.13 34.30
C VAL A 261 34.23 21.00 33.05
N LYS A 262 34.65 22.25 33.13
CA LYS A 262 34.62 23.16 31.98
C LYS A 262 35.45 22.61 30.82
N GLY A 263 34.88 22.56 29.64
CA GLY A 263 35.53 22.07 28.42
C GLY A 263 35.39 20.59 28.18
N LEU A 264 34.85 19.77 29.11
CA LEU A 264 34.61 18.35 28.92
C LEU A 264 33.09 18.02 28.92
N THR A 265 32.60 17.41 27.87
CA THR A 265 31.25 16.86 27.79
C THR A 265 31.31 15.39 27.46
N ILE A 266 30.69 14.56 28.29
CA ILE A 266 30.51 13.13 28.08
C ILE A 266 29.06 12.92 27.67
N THR A 267 28.84 12.33 26.48
CA THR A 267 27.50 12.04 25.99
C THR A 267 27.36 10.53 25.75
N ASN A 268 26.35 9.94 26.35
CA ASN A 268 25.94 8.57 26.07
C ASN A 268 24.64 8.60 25.29
N ASN A 269 24.56 7.86 24.20
CA ASN A 269 23.37 7.73 23.37
C ASN A 269 23.02 6.24 23.23
N LEU A 270 21.89 5.86 23.80
CA LEU A 270 21.29 4.54 23.71
C LEU A 270 20.12 4.60 22.74
N GLY A 271 20.12 3.72 21.76
CA GLY A 271 19.03 3.62 20.78
C GLY A 271 18.50 2.21 20.65
N THR A 272 17.22 2.09 20.37
CA THR A 272 16.57 0.82 20.04
C THR A 272 15.63 1.02 18.86
N ASP A 273 15.50 -0.02 18.03
CA ASP A 273 14.52 -0.14 16.96
C ASP A 273 14.07 -1.59 16.91
N PHE A 274 12.82 -1.79 17.20
CA PHE A 274 12.19 -3.11 17.21
C PHE A 274 10.98 -3.07 16.31
N PHE A 275 10.78 -4.10 15.49
CA PHE A 275 9.56 -4.25 14.71
C PHE A 275 9.15 -5.74 14.65
N GLU A 276 7.85 -5.93 14.57
CA GLU A 276 7.21 -7.20 14.27
C GLU A 276 6.36 -7.01 13.02
N GLU A 277 6.48 -7.93 12.07
CA GLU A 277 5.68 -7.92 10.85
C GLU A 277 4.97 -9.27 10.68
N GLN A 278 3.67 -9.22 10.52
CA GLN A 278 2.86 -10.38 10.18
C GLN A 278 2.25 -10.17 8.80
N ARG A 279 2.47 -11.10 7.89
CA ARG A 279 1.83 -11.12 6.56
C ARG A 279 0.99 -12.37 6.41
N ARG A 280 -0.19 -12.21 5.83
CA ARG A 280 -1.10 -13.31 5.56
C ARG A 280 -1.65 -13.19 4.15
N GLN A 281 -1.41 -14.23 3.33
CA GLN A 281 -1.98 -14.33 1.99
C GLN A 281 -2.91 -15.55 1.95
N ILE A 282 -4.15 -15.32 1.56
CA ILE A 282 -5.17 -16.36 1.45
C ILE A 282 -5.78 -16.27 0.07
N TYR A 283 -5.72 -17.38 -0.65
CA TYR A 283 -6.54 -17.58 -1.83
C TYR A 283 -7.80 -18.32 -1.41
N ALA A 284 -8.95 -17.76 -1.76
CA ALA A 284 -10.22 -18.36 -1.40
C ALA A 284 -10.42 -19.68 -2.15
N TRP A 285 -11.13 -20.62 -1.51
CA TRP A 285 -11.59 -21.83 -2.16
C TRP A 285 -12.34 -21.49 -3.46
N GLY A 286 -12.11 -22.25 -4.53
CA GLY A 286 -12.72 -21.99 -5.84
C GLY A 286 -12.02 -20.92 -6.67
N THR A 287 -10.85 -20.41 -6.24
CA THR A 287 -10.03 -19.50 -7.07
C THR A 287 -9.49 -20.26 -8.29
N VAL A 288 -9.75 -19.74 -9.49
CA VAL A 288 -9.30 -20.34 -10.76
C VAL A 288 -7.77 -20.47 -10.78
N GLY A 289 -7.27 -21.61 -11.23
CA GLY A 289 -5.84 -21.89 -11.40
C GLY A 289 -5.11 -22.32 -10.13
N LEU A 290 -5.79 -22.42 -9.00
CA LEU A 290 -5.24 -22.96 -7.78
C LEU A 290 -5.97 -24.21 -7.35
N PRO A 291 -5.26 -25.32 -7.06
CA PRO A 291 -5.90 -26.48 -6.47
C PRO A 291 -6.33 -26.12 -5.05
N ASP A 292 -7.61 -26.28 -4.78
CA ASP A 292 -8.24 -26.30 -3.46
C ASP A 292 -7.61 -25.41 -2.38
N GLY A 293 -7.82 -24.10 -2.48
CA GLY A 293 -7.54 -23.13 -1.43
C GLY A 293 -6.15 -23.26 -0.76
N GLN A 294 -5.12 -22.62 -1.29
CA GLN A 294 -3.80 -22.65 -0.66
C GLN A 294 -3.69 -21.56 0.41
N PHE A 295 -3.23 -21.95 1.60
CA PHE A 295 -2.77 -21.03 2.64
C PHE A 295 -1.25 -20.85 2.50
N ASN A 296 -0.80 -19.62 2.38
CA ASN A 296 0.61 -19.29 2.51
C ASN A 296 0.75 -18.33 3.70
N THR A 297 1.29 -18.83 4.80
CA THR A 297 1.68 -18.02 5.95
C THR A 297 3.19 -17.89 5.94
N ASN A 298 3.69 -16.76 5.53
CA ASN A 298 5.09 -16.39 5.78
C ASN A 298 5.13 -15.63 7.11
N ASN A 299 5.69 -16.27 8.12
CA ASN A 299 6.07 -15.63 9.38
C ASN A 299 7.36 -14.85 9.21
#